data_c6f5bb82a98689f5e83a6e92a195d73c
#
_entry.id   c6f5bb82a98689f5e83a6e92a195d73c
#
_cell.length_a   1.000
_cell.length_b   1.000
_cell.length_c   1.000
_cell.angle_alpha   90.00
_cell.angle_beta   90.00
_cell.angle_gamma   90.00
#
_symmetry.space_group_name_H-M   'P 1'
#
loop_
_entity.id
_entity.type
_entity.pdbx_description
1 polymer ?
#
loop_
_entity_poly.entity_id
_entity_poly.type
_entity_poly.pdbx_seq_one_letter_code
_entity_poly.pdbx_strand_id
1 'polypeptide(L)'
;MMGRKITAIMLAAGLSRRMQAGTKLLAPLGGEPLIRHSVKNLCKTGFDEIIVVTGHKANSVIDALDGLPVTLVRNPDYKNGQASSIKAGLKAIARDTDDVLIALGDMPLVPAELIDNLCAAHHDNPKADNAITMPTCANQRRNPVLFGKAFFELLATLEGDEGARQIIRDHDTSITQIDWPDAAAFMDADTPQMLAAIRTYYDTQLS
;
A
#
# COMPACT_ATOMS: atom_id res chain seq x y z
N MET A 1 -14.35 -23.22 -7.27
CA MET A 1 -14.41 -22.41 -6.05
C MET A 1 -14.34 -20.97 -6.49
N MET A 2 -15.23 -20.07 -6.03
CA MET A 2 -15.05 -18.63 -6.23
C MET A 2 -13.75 -18.23 -5.53
N GLY A 3 -12.88 -17.47 -6.21
CA GLY A 3 -11.67 -16.94 -5.61
C GLY A 3 -12.00 -16.02 -4.43
N ARG A 4 -11.05 -15.79 -3.52
CA ARG A 4 -11.19 -14.82 -2.43
C ARG A 4 -11.26 -13.41 -3.00
N LYS A 5 -12.15 -12.59 -2.45
CA LYS A 5 -12.28 -11.18 -2.84
C LYS A 5 -11.27 -10.33 -2.08
N ILE A 6 -10.37 -9.71 -2.80
CA ILE A 6 -9.30 -8.88 -2.22
C ILE A 6 -9.51 -7.43 -2.61
N THR A 7 -9.62 -6.54 -1.62
CA THR A 7 -9.59 -5.09 -1.83
C THR A 7 -8.20 -4.54 -1.49
N ALA A 8 -7.61 -3.77 -2.41
CA ALA A 8 -6.38 -3.04 -2.12
C ALA A 8 -6.69 -1.65 -1.54
N ILE A 9 -6.06 -1.31 -0.42
CA ILE A 9 -6.14 0.01 0.22
C ILE A 9 -4.78 0.69 0.07
N MET A 10 -4.70 1.68 -0.83
CA MET A 10 -3.51 2.52 -1.02
C MET A 10 -3.55 3.72 -0.08
N LEU A 11 -2.57 3.82 0.80
CA LEU A 11 -2.45 4.96 1.72
C LEU A 11 -1.72 6.12 1.03
N ALA A 12 -2.44 7.21 0.74
CA ALA A 12 -1.98 8.40 0.03
C ALA A 12 -2.31 9.70 0.80
N ALA A 13 -2.48 9.64 2.12
CA ALA A 13 -2.91 10.77 2.94
C ALA A 13 -1.79 11.49 3.71
N GLY A 14 -0.53 11.01 3.61
CA GLY A 14 0.60 11.45 4.41
C GLY A 14 1.01 12.91 4.22
N LEU A 15 1.51 13.54 5.30
CA LEU A 15 1.88 14.97 5.37
C LEU A 15 3.16 15.32 4.60
N SER A 16 3.99 14.35 4.20
CA SER A 16 5.28 14.57 3.51
C SER A 16 6.21 15.57 4.24
N ARG A 17 6.26 15.52 5.58
CA ARG A 17 6.93 16.53 6.45
C ARG A 17 8.42 16.76 6.13
N ARG A 18 9.11 15.75 5.57
CA ARG A 18 10.55 15.79 5.25
C ARG A 18 10.83 16.33 3.84
N MET A 19 9.80 16.58 3.03
CA MET A 19 9.94 17.15 1.69
C MET A 19 9.81 18.68 1.74
N GLN A 20 10.85 19.41 1.34
CA GLN A 20 10.90 20.88 1.40
C GLN A 20 9.89 21.57 0.46
N ALA A 21 9.48 20.92 -0.63
CA ALA A 21 8.57 21.49 -1.61
C ALA A 21 7.47 20.50 -2.01
N GLY A 22 6.28 20.67 -1.47
CA GLY A 22 5.12 19.94 -1.91
C GLY A 22 4.91 18.57 -1.24
N THR A 23 4.11 17.71 -1.86
CA THR A 23 3.92 16.32 -1.42
C THR A 23 4.76 15.39 -2.29
N LYS A 24 5.46 14.43 -1.64
CA LYS A 24 6.25 13.39 -2.32
C LYS A 24 5.45 12.62 -3.38
N LEU A 25 4.15 12.45 -3.14
CA LEU A 25 3.26 11.71 -4.03
C LEU A 25 3.08 12.35 -5.41
N LEU A 26 3.24 13.69 -5.48
CA LEU A 26 3.13 14.45 -6.74
C LEU A 26 4.49 14.74 -7.38
N ALA A 27 5.58 14.28 -6.77
CA ALA A 27 6.92 14.44 -7.36
C ALA A 27 6.98 13.71 -8.72
N PRO A 28 7.60 14.32 -9.75
CA PRO A 28 7.68 13.71 -11.08
C PRO A 28 8.62 12.49 -11.06
N LEU A 29 8.14 11.39 -11.65
CA LEU A 29 8.87 10.17 -11.92
C LEU A 29 8.51 9.72 -13.33
N GLY A 30 9.48 9.63 -14.25
CA GLY A 30 9.21 9.23 -15.64
C GLY A 30 8.13 10.06 -16.35
N GLY A 31 8.03 11.37 -16.01
CA GLY A 31 7.04 12.28 -16.63
C GLY A 31 5.63 12.28 -15.99
N GLU A 32 5.37 11.39 -15.04
CA GLU A 32 4.08 11.32 -14.31
C GLU A 32 4.28 11.54 -12.79
N PRO A 33 3.22 11.91 -12.05
CA PRO A 33 3.26 11.93 -10.58
C PRO A 33 3.61 10.56 -10.00
N LEU A 34 4.49 10.50 -9.00
CA LEU A 34 4.97 9.28 -8.34
C LEU A 34 3.82 8.34 -7.93
N ILE A 35 2.74 8.87 -7.36
CA ILE A 35 1.57 8.08 -6.91
C ILE A 35 0.93 7.29 -8.05
N ARG A 36 0.96 7.80 -9.31
CA ARG A 36 0.40 7.07 -10.45
C ARG A 36 1.11 5.75 -10.70
N HIS A 37 2.43 5.69 -10.50
CA HIS A 37 3.21 4.45 -10.66
C HIS A 37 2.79 3.42 -9.62
N SER A 38 2.68 3.81 -8.34
CA SER A 38 2.22 2.92 -7.26
C SER A 38 0.81 2.36 -7.56
N VAL A 39 -0.12 3.23 -7.96
CA VAL A 39 -1.50 2.83 -8.27
C VAL A 39 -1.58 2.00 -9.55
N LYS A 40 -0.85 2.37 -10.61
CA LYS A 40 -0.79 1.59 -11.86
C LYS A 40 -0.29 0.16 -11.63
N ASN A 41 0.63 -0.04 -10.70
CA ASN A 41 1.11 -1.39 -10.36
C ASN A 41 -0.01 -2.21 -9.68
N LEU A 42 -0.83 -1.62 -8.80
CA LEU A 42 -2.03 -2.29 -8.28
C LEU A 42 -3.06 -2.58 -9.39
N CYS A 43 -3.26 -1.65 -10.33
CA CYS A 43 -4.21 -1.85 -11.44
C CYS A 43 -3.81 -2.98 -12.41
N LYS A 44 -2.56 -3.44 -12.39
CA LYS A 44 -2.09 -4.59 -13.20
C LYS A 44 -2.41 -5.93 -12.58
N THR A 45 -2.82 -5.96 -11.32
CA THR A 45 -3.17 -7.16 -10.56
C THR A 45 -4.69 -7.38 -10.55
N GLY A 46 -5.14 -8.55 -10.10
CA GLY A 46 -6.55 -8.96 -10.13
C GLY A 46 -7.38 -8.55 -8.93
N PHE A 47 -7.19 -7.35 -8.36
CA PHE A 47 -8.03 -6.87 -7.24
C PHE A 47 -9.47 -6.62 -7.68
N ASP A 48 -10.44 -6.99 -6.83
CA ASP A 48 -11.86 -6.69 -7.04
C ASP A 48 -12.15 -5.19 -6.89
N GLU A 49 -11.40 -4.51 -6.01
CA GLU A 49 -11.48 -3.07 -5.81
C GLU A 49 -10.12 -2.51 -5.37
N ILE A 50 -9.81 -1.29 -5.82
CA ILE A 50 -8.66 -0.51 -5.37
C ILE A 50 -9.18 0.79 -4.77
N ILE A 51 -8.97 0.97 -3.47
CA ILE A 51 -9.33 2.17 -2.72
C ILE A 51 -8.08 3.01 -2.48
N VAL A 52 -8.07 4.27 -2.89
CA VAL A 52 -6.98 5.21 -2.59
C VAL A 52 -7.45 6.20 -1.54
N VAL A 53 -6.83 6.14 -0.35
CA VAL A 53 -7.15 7.02 0.76
C VAL A 53 -6.30 8.29 0.69
N THR A 54 -6.94 9.42 0.44
CA THR A 54 -6.31 10.74 0.32
C THR A 54 -6.50 11.58 1.58
N GLY A 55 -5.63 12.58 1.81
CA GLY A 55 -5.70 13.47 2.97
C GLY A 55 -5.00 14.79 2.71
N HIS A 56 -3.70 14.90 3.00
CA HIS A 56 -2.93 16.08 2.68
C HIS A 56 -2.92 16.34 1.17
N LYS A 57 -3.25 17.56 0.74
CA LYS A 57 -3.39 17.95 -0.68
C LYS A 57 -4.30 17.01 -1.49
N ALA A 58 -5.39 16.53 -0.88
CA ALA A 58 -6.27 15.52 -1.46
C ALA A 58 -6.69 15.86 -2.90
N ASN A 59 -7.09 17.11 -3.22
CA ASN A 59 -7.50 17.49 -4.57
C ASN A 59 -6.40 17.21 -5.60
N SER A 60 -5.17 17.67 -5.34
CA SER A 60 -4.04 17.46 -6.27
C SER A 60 -3.68 15.98 -6.43
N VAL A 61 -3.83 15.16 -5.38
CA VAL A 61 -3.62 13.70 -5.48
C VAL A 61 -4.75 13.05 -6.28
N ILE A 62 -6.00 13.49 -6.09
CA ILE A 62 -7.16 13.05 -6.87
C ILE A 62 -6.96 13.36 -8.35
N ASP A 63 -6.61 14.63 -8.68
CA ASP A 63 -6.34 15.08 -10.05
C ASP A 63 -5.21 14.25 -10.71
N ALA A 64 -4.16 13.93 -9.93
CA ALA A 64 -3.06 13.08 -10.40
C ALA A 64 -3.48 11.64 -10.72
N LEU A 65 -4.59 11.15 -10.19
CA LEU A 65 -5.10 9.80 -10.40
C LEU A 65 -6.25 9.74 -11.43
N ASP A 66 -6.56 10.87 -12.06
CA ASP A 66 -7.62 10.92 -13.07
C ASP A 66 -7.44 9.85 -14.16
N GLY A 67 -8.56 9.21 -14.55
CA GLY A 67 -8.59 8.12 -15.54
C GLY A 67 -8.12 6.75 -15.04
N LEU A 68 -7.70 6.58 -13.77
CA LEU A 68 -7.40 5.26 -13.20
C LEU A 68 -8.66 4.63 -12.57
N PRO A 69 -8.84 3.30 -12.67
CA PRO A 69 -10.02 2.58 -12.16
C PRO A 69 -9.91 2.38 -10.64
N VAL A 70 -10.06 3.44 -9.86
CA VAL A 70 -9.91 3.42 -8.40
C VAL A 70 -11.05 4.16 -7.69
N THR A 71 -11.40 3.69 -6.50
CA THR A 71 -12.31 4.37 -5.58
C THR A 71 -11.51 5.36 -4.71
N LEU A 72 -11.85 6.64 -4.77
CA LEU A 72 -11.16 7.69 -4.03
C LEU A 72 -11.88 7.97 -2.70
N VAL A 73 -11.17 7.83 -1.59
CA VAL A 73 -11.69 8.08 -0.23
C VAL A 73 -10.92 9.21 0.41
N ARG A 74 -11.63 10.24 0.91
CA ARG A 74 -10.99 11.32 1.69
C ARG A 74 -10.98 10.97 3.16
N ASN A 75 -9.80 11.07 3.77
CA ASN A 75 -9.64 11.01 5.21
C ASN A 75 -9.49 12.44 5.78
N PRO A 76 -10.50 13.02 6.42
CA PRO A 76 -10.38 14.34 7.05
C PRO A 76 -9.44 14.33 8.26
N ASP A 77 -9.31 13.16 8.89
CA ASP A 77 -8.53 12.94 10.11
C ASP A 77 -7.07 12.52 9.84
N TYR A 78 -6.56 12.75 8.62
CA TYR A 78 -5.21 12.31 8.20
C TYR A 78 -4.07 12.79 9.10
N LYS A 79 -4.29 13.87 9.87
CA LYS A 79 -3.32 14.40 10.83
C LYS A 79 -3.15 13.52 12.08
N ASN A 80 -4.11 12.64 12.34
CA ASN A 80 -4.13 11.73 13.48
C ASN A 80 -3.30 10.44 13.24
N GLY A 81 -2.46 10.44 12.19
CA GLY A 81 -1.55 9.34 11.90
C GLY A 81 -2.08 8.34 10.88
N GLN A 82 -1.22 7.35 10.56
CA GLN A 82 -1.49 6.35 9.53
C GLN A 82 -2.74 5.50 9.85
N ALA A 83 -2.99 5.21 11.12
CA ALA A 83 -4.15 4.45 11.58
C ALA A 83 -5.48 5.06 11.10
N SER A 84 -5.61 6.39 11.10
CA SER A 84 -6.81 7.07 10.62
C SER A 84 -7.09 6.79 9.14
N SER A 85 -6.04 6.66 8.33
CA SER A 85 -6.15 6.36 6.89
C SER A 85 -6.50 4.90 6.64
N ILE A 86 -5.95 3.96 7.41
CA ILE A 86 -6.35 2.55 7.37
C ILE A 86 -7.83 2.42 7.70
N LYS A 87 -8.29 3.05 8.78
CA LYS A 87 -9.72 3.06 9.18
C LYS A 87 -10.63 3.66 8.10
N ALA A 88 -10.19 4.74 7.45
CA ALA A 88 -10.97 5.35 6.37
C ALA A 88 -11.11 4.41 5.17
N GLY A 89 -10.05 3.70 4.80
CA GLY A 89 -10.07 2.69 3.75
C GLY A 89 -10.99 1.50 4.10
N LEU A 90 -10.85 0.95 5.32
CA LEU A 90 -11.67 -0.17 5.79
C LEU A 90 -13.17 0.13 5.83
N LYS A 91 -13.56 1.36 6.13
CA LYS A 91 -14.97 1.78 6.09
C LYS A 91 -15.57 1.77 4.68
N ALA A 92 -14.75 1.83 3.66
CA ALA A 92 -15.16 1.91 2.27
C ALA A 92 -15.15 0.56 1.54
N ILE A 93 -14.53 -0.49 2.10
CA ILE A 93 -14.51 -1.82 1.47
C ILE A 93 -15.91 -2.42 1.33
N ALA A 94 -16.11 -3.24 0.30
CA ALA A 94 -17.35 -3.99 0.13
C ALA A 94 -17.58 -4.98 1.28
N ARG A 95 -18.85 -5.26 1.61
CA ARG A 95 -19.20 -6.16 2.75
C ARG A 95 -18.74 -7.60 2.56
N ASP A 96 -18.56 -8.01 1.32
CA ASP A 96 -18.15 -9.35 0.91
C ASP A 96 -16.65 -9.46 0.60
N THR A 97 -15.86 -8.44 0.98
CA THR A 97 -14.40 -8.49 0.95
C THR A 97 -13.90 -9.54 1.96
N ASP A 98 -13.05 -10.45 1.50
CA ASP A 98 -12.42 -11.48 2.32
C ASP A 98 -11.08 -11.02 2.89
N ASP A 99 -10.30 -10.26 2.10
CA ASP A 99 -8.96 -9.84 2.48
C ASP A 99 -8.68 -8.39 2.08
N VAL A 100 -7.78 -7.72 2.79
CA VAL A 100 -7.33 -6.37 2.45
C VAL A 100 -5.83 -6.30 2.29
N LEU A 101 -5.36 -5.78 1.14
CA LEU A 101 -3.96 -5.42 0.95
C LEU A 101 -3.77 -3.95 1.35
N ILE A 102 -2.88 -3.67 2.29
CA ILE A 102 -2.49 -2.30 2.66
C ILE A 102 -1.17 -1.97 1.96
N ALA A 103 -1.22 -1.00 1.04
CA ALA A 103 -0.07 -0.52 0.27
C ALA A 103 0.20 0.97 0.54
N LEU A 104 1.45 1.40 0.29
CA LEU A 104 1.90 2.77 0.50
C LEU A 104 2.07 3.49 -0.84
N GLY A 105 1.48 4.68 -0.96
CA GLY A 105 1.50 5.46 -2.20
C GLY A 105 2.87 6.03 -2.57
N ASP A 106 3.82 6.04 -1.65
CA ASP A 106 5.18 6.54 -1.83
C ASP A 106 6.21 5.47 -2.19
N MET A 107 5.76 4.23 -2.47
CA MET A 107 6.59 3.10 -2.90
C MET A 107 6.30 2.74 -4.38
N PRO A 108 6.77 3.54 -5.34
CA PRO A 108 6.39 3.40 -6.76
C PRO A 108 7.03 2.19 -7.46
N LEU A 109 8.05 1.59 -6.87
CA LEU A 109 8.82 0.50 -7.45
C LEU A 109 8.36 -0.90 -7.02
N VAL A 110 7.32 -1.01 -6.16
CA VAL A 110 6.69 -2.31 -5.83
C VAL A 110 6.08 -2.90 -7.11
N PRO A 111 6.62 -4.00 -7.66
CA PRO A 111 6.14 -4.54 -8.94
C PRO A 111 4.83 -5.31 -8.76
N ALA A 112 4.02 -5.37 -9.81
CA ALA A 112 2.79 -6.15 -9.82
C ALA A 112 3.04 -7.64 -9.53
N GLU A 113 4.14 -8.20 -10.03
CA GLU A 113 4.54 -9.59 -9.78
C GLU A 113 4.69 -9.91 -8.28
N LEU A 114 5.31 -9.02 -7.50
CA LEU A 114 5.39 -9.19 -6.04
C LEU A 114 3.99 -9.22 -5.41
N ILE A 115 3.11 -8.34 -5.86
CA ILE A 115 1.74 -8.26 -5.35
C ILE A 115 0.95 -9.54 -5.69
N ASP A 116 1.09 -10.03 -6.92
CA ASP A 116 0.47 -11.29 -7.36
C ASP A 116 0.99 -12.48 -6.54
N ASN A 117 2.29 -12.54 -6.28
CA ASN A 117 2.90 -13.58 -5.43
C ASN A 117 2.36 -13.53 -4.00
N LEU A 118 2.15 -12.33 -3.43
CA LEU A 118 1.54 -12.18 -2.10
C LEU A 118 0.10 -12.70 -2.10
N CYS A 119 -0.69 -12.33 -3.11
CA CYS A 119 -2.08 -12.77 -3.24
C CYS A 119 -2.17 -14.28 -3.41
N ALA A 120 -1.33 -14.88 -4.25
CA ALA A 120 -1.27 -16.33 -4.47
C ALA A 120 -0.91 -17.08 -3.19
N ALA A 121 0.15 -16.68 -2.47
CA ALA A 121 0.57 -17.31 -1.24
C ALA A 121 -0.48 -17.16 -0.12
N HIS A 122 -1.20 -16.04 -0.08
CA HIS A 122 -2.29 -15.84 0.87
C HIS A 122 -3.48 -16.74 0.54
N HIS A 123 -3.86 -16.83 -0.74
CA HIS A 123 -4.94 -17.68 -1.23
C HIS A 123 -4.68 -19.17 -0.93
N ASP A 124 -3.45 -19.62 -1.11
CA ASP A 124 -3.04 -21.01 -0.90
C ASP A 124 -2.91 -21.38 0.59
N ASN A 125 -2.95 -20.38 1.48
CA ASN A 125 -2.90 -20.61 2.91
C ASN A 125 -4.27 -21.13 3.42
N PRO A 126 -4.36 -22.35 3.99
CA PRO A 126 -5.63 -22.90 4.49
C PRO A 126 -6.23 -22.11 5.65
N LYS A 127 -5.46 -21.20 6.26
CA LYS A 127 -5.86 -20.27 7.32
C LYS A 127 -5.89 -18.82 6.85
N ALA A 128 -6.16 -18.56 5.56
CA ALA A 128 -6.10 -17.21 4.98
C ALA A 128 -6.86 -16.16 5.79
N ASP A 129 -8.03 -16.46 6.33
CA ASP A 129 -8.79 -15.54 7.18
C ASP A 129 -7.99 -15.05 8.40
N ASN A 130 -7.10 -15.87 8.93
CA ASN A 130 -6.26 -15.60 10.11
C ASN A 130 -4.78 -15.39 9.71
N ALA A 131 -4.50 -15.11 8.46
CA ALA A 131 -3.13 -14.91 7.96
C ALA A 131 -2.82 -13.43 7.71
N ILE A 132 -1.55 -13.09 7.92
CA ILE A 132 -0.93 -11.85 7.48
C ILE A 132 0.15 -12.26 6.49
N THR A 133 0.03 -11.84 5.22
CA THR A 133 1.03 -12.16 4.19
C THR A 133 1.80 -10.91 3.79
N MET A 134 3.13 -10.99 3.80
CA MET A 134 3.97 -9.83 3.56
C MET A 134 5.31 -10.22 2.94
N PRO A 135 5.95 -9.30 2.20
CA PRO A 135 7.26 -9.56 1.66
C PRO A 135 8.36 -9.39 2.71
N THR A 136 9.46 -10.09 2.50
CA THR A 136 10.73 -9.87 3.19
C THR A 136 11.83 -9.58 2.18
N CYS A 137 12.79 -8.75 2.59
CA CYS A 137 14.03 -8.52 1.86
C CYS A 137 15.17 -8.43 2.86
N ALA A 138 16.24 -9.21 2.65
CA ALA A 138 17.35 -9.30 3.58
C ALA A 138 16.91 -9.55 5.04
N ASN A 139 15.96 -10.48 5.23
CA ASN A 139 15.34 -10.84 6.51
C ASN A 139 14.58 -9.68 7.21
N GLN A 140 14.24 -8.62 6.48
CA GLN A 140 13.43 -7.53 7.00
C GLN A 140 12.04 -7.55 6.36
N ARG A 141 11.00 -7.43 7.19
CA ARG A 141 9.61 -7.33 6.78
C ARG A 141 9.36 -6.01 6.04
N ARG A 142 8.60 -6.07 4.95
CA ARG A 142 8.34 -4.95 4.05
C ARG A 142 6.84 -4.76 3.78
N ASN A 143 6.49 -3.64 3.14
CA ASN A 143 5.18 -3.42 2.55
C ASN A 143 5.19 -3.84 1.05
N PRO A 144 4.01 -4.12 0.48
CA PRO A 144 2.67 -4.08 1.07
C PRO A 144 2.36 -5.28 1.96
N VAL A 145 1.27 -5.19 2.76
CA VAL A 145 0.86 -6.24 3.67
C VAL A 145 -0.59 -6.64 3.42
N LEU A 146 -0.84 -7.92 3.24
CA LEU A 146 -2.17 -8.51 3.04
C LEU A 146 -2.68 -9.12 4.34
N PHE A 147 -3.89 -8.74 4.75
CA PHE A 147 -4.54 -9.17 5.97
C PHE A 147 -5.82 -9.93 5.65
N GLY A 148 -5.98 -11.10 6.24
CA GLY A 148 -7.22 -11.85 6.23
C GLY A 148 -8.30 -11.20 7.09
N LYS A 149 -9.54 -11.58 6.86
CA LYS A 149 -10.76 -10.97 7.45
C LYS A 149 -10.76 -10.90 8.98
N ALA A 150 -10.15 -11.86 9.66
CA ALA A 150 -10.06 -11.86 11.12
C ALA A 150 -9.33 -10.64 11.70
N PHE A 151 -8.53 -9.95 10.90
CA PHE A 151 -7.80 -8.76 11.34
C PHE A 151 -8.55 -7.44 11.11
N PHE A 152 -9.71 -7.44 10.45
CA PHE A 152 -10.42 -6.20 10.11
C PHE A 152 -10.85 -5.40 11.34
N GLU A 153 -11.35 -6.08 12.38
CA GLU A 153 -11.71 -5.41 13.63
C GLU A 153 -10.49 -4.81 14.33
N LEU A 154 -9.36 -5.54 14.37
CA LEU A 154 -8.12 -5.03 14.95
C LEU A 154 -7.59 -3.81 14.17
N LEU A 155 -7.60 -3.88 12.84
CA LEU A 155 -7.22 -2.76 11.97
C LEU A 155 -8.14 -1.53 12.19
N ALA A 156 -9.43 -1.75 12.48
CA ALA A 156 -10.39 -0.70 12.76
C ALA A 156 -10.19 -0.02 14.13
N THR A 157 -9.48 -0.66 15.07
CA THR A 157 -9.16 -0.10 16.39
C THR A 157 -7.81 0.60 16.49
N LEU A 158 -6.97 0.53 15.44
CA LEU A 158 -5.64 1.15 15.41
C LEU A 158 -5.68 2.63 15.77
N GLU A 159 -4.63 3.13 16.42
CA GLU A 159 -4.44 4.54 16.74
C GLU A 159 -3.03 5.03 16.37
N GLY A 160 -2.88 6.33 16.15
CA GLY A 160 -1.60 7.00 15.93
C GLY A 160 -0.91 6.67 14.61
N ASP A 161 0.43 6.81 14.62
CA ASP A 161 1.27 6.74 13.41
C ASP A 161 1.89 5.34 13.15
N GLU A 162 1.81 4.40 14.09
CA GLU A 162 2.43 3.07 13.93
C GLU A 162 1.75 2.21 12.87
N GLY A 163 0.53 2.56 12.45
CA GLY A 163 -0.23 1.82 11.46
C GLY A 163 -0.46 0.36 11.92
N ALA A 164 -0.38 -0.59 11.01
CA ALA A 164 -0.59 -2.01 11.30
C ALA A 164 0.62 -2.71 11.98
N ARG A 165 1.72 -2.02 12.25
CA ARG A 165 2.96 -2.63 12.80
C ARG A 165 2.73 -3.32 14.14
N GLN A 166 1.86 -2.78 15.00
CA GLN A 166 1.52 -3.41 16.28
C GLN A 166 0.85 -4.76 16.06
N ILE A 167 -0.17 -4.82 15.19
CA ILE A 167 -0.88 -6.07 14.87
C ILE A 167 0.11 -7.12 14.34
N ILE A 168 1.02 -6.71 13.44
CA ILE A 168 2.04 -7.61 12.87
C ILE A 168 2.96 -8.16 13.97
N ARG A 169 3.37 -7.34 14.94
CA ARG A 169 4.22 -7.80 16.06
C ARG A 169 3.48 -8.78 16.98
N ASP A 170 2.21 -8.49 17.28
CA ASP A 170 1.44 -9.28 18.24
C ASP A 170 0.95 -10.62 17.66
N HIS A 171 0.96 -10.76 16.30
CA HIS A 171 0.47 -11.95 15.60
C HIS A 171 1.56 -12.61 14.74
N ASP A 172 2.78 -12.71 15.27
CA ASP A 172 3.94 -13.26 14.56
C ASP A 172 3.73 -14.66 13.99
N THR A 173 2.99 -15.50 14.70
CA THR A 173 2.66 -16.88 14.28
C THR A 173 1.65 -16.95 13.12
N SER A 174 0.97 -15.85 12.80
CA SER A 174 0.01 -15.75 11.69
C SER A 174 0.68 -15.24 10.40
N ILE A 175 2.00 -14.97 10.41
CA ILE A 175 2.68 -14.34 9.29
C ILE A 175 3.17 -15.38 8.28
N THR A 176 2.75 -15.20 7.03
CA THR A 176 3.33 -15.83 5.83
C THR A 176 4.28 -14.84 5.18
N GLN A 177 5.53 -15.23 4.98
CA GLN A 177 6.57 -14.38 4.42
C GLN A 177 6.93 -14.84 3.00
N ILE A 178 7.06 -13.86 2.09
CA ILE A 178 7.52 -14.07 0.72
C ILE A 178 8.86 -13.37 0.57
N ASP A 179 9.93 -14.13 0.32
CA ASP A 179 11.23 -13.51 0.07
C ASP A 179 11.28 -12.85 -1.30
N TRP A 180 11.70 -11.58 -1.31
CA TRP A 180 11.84 -10.79 -2.53
C TRP A 180 13.22 -10.13 -2.52
N PRO A 181 14.15 -10.60 -3.35
CA PRO A 181 15.57 -10.22 -3.24
C PRO A 181 15.86 -8.79 -3.71
N ASP A 182 15.00 -8.20 -4.57
CA ASP A 182 15.21 -6.85 -5.08
C ASP A 182 14.83 -5.79 -4.02
N ALA A 183 15.84 -5.26 -3.35
CA ALA A 183 15.65 -4.21 -2.35
C ALA A 183 15.11 -2.90 -2.93
N ALA A 184 15.29 -2.63 -4.23
CA ALA A 184 14.79 -1.42 -4.86
C ALA A 184 13.26 -1.35 -4.86
N ALA A 185 12.58 -2.50 -4.93
CA ALA A 185 11.12 -2.59 -4.82
C ALA A 185 10.57 -1.90 -3.56
N PHE A 186 11.36 -1.84 -2.49
CA PHE A 186 10.95 -1.33 -1.17
C PHE A 186 11.44 0.09 -0.87
N MET A 187 12.00 0.79 -1.85
CA MET A 187 12.35 2.20 -1.68
C MET A 187 11.10 3.06 -1.56
N ASP A 188 11.05 3.91 -0.52
CA ASP A 188 10.04 4.92 -0.31
C ASP A 188 10.60 6.32 -0.61
N ALA A 189 9.74 7.25 -1.02
CA ALA A 189 10.14 8.62 -1.37
C ALA A 189 10.13 9.57 -0.16
N ASP A 190 10.62 9.14 1.00
CA ASP A 190 10.51 9.89 2.26
C ASP A 190 11.40 11.14 2.32
N THR A 191 12.52 11.13 1.59
CA THR A 191 13.47 12.25 1.53
C THR A 191 13.83 12.60 0.08
N PRO A 192 14.36 13.82 -0.19
CA PRO A 192 14.85 14.18 -1.52
C PRO A 192 15.92 13.21 -2.06
N GLN A 193 16.78 12.70 -1.19
CA GLN A 193 17.83 11.74 -1.56
C GLN A 193 17.22 10.38 -1.99
N MET A 194 16.23 9.87 -1.23
CA MET A 194 15.52 8.64 -1.58
C MET A 194 14.75 8.80 -2.90
N LEU A 195 14.08 9.94 -3.11
CA LEU A 195 13.43 10.24 -4.37
C LEU A 195 14.42 10.27 -5.55
N ALA A 196 15.61 10.83 -5.36
CA ALA A 196 16.66 10.82 -6.39
C ALA A 196 17.12 9.40 -6.72
N ALA A 197 17.32 8.54 -5.70
CA ALA A 197 17.66 7.13 -5.89
C ALA A 197 16.57 6.36 -6.65
N ILE A 198 15.28 6.58 -6.31
CA ILE A 198 14.12 6.01 -7.03
C ILE A 198 14.15 6.42 -8.50
N ARG A 199 14.42 7.70 -8.82
CA ARG A 199 14.51 8.19 -10.20
C ARG A 199 15.63 7.51 -10.97
N THR A 200 16.82 7.44 -10.38
CA THR A 200 17.97 6.77 -11.00
C THR A 200 17.64 5.29 -11.31
N TYR A 201 17.05 4.58 -10.38
CA TYR A 201 16.66 3.18 -10.60
C TYR A 201 15.59 3.08 -11.69
N TYR A 202 14.56 3.92 -11.65
CA TYR A 202 13.47 3.93 -12.63
C TYR A 202 13.99 4.17 -14.04
N ASP A 203 14.89 5.14 -14.23
CA ASP A 203 15.46 5.48 -15.53
C ASP A 203 16.32 4.34 -16.08
N THR A 204 17.02 3.59 -15.22
CA THR A 204 17.83 2.43 -15.64
C THR A 204 16.99 1.23 -16.07
N GLN A 205 15.75 1.10 -15.60
CA GLN A 205 14.86 0.01 -16.00
C GLN A 205 14.15 0.29 -17.35
N LEU A 206 14.14 1.55 -17.80
CA LEU A 206 13.55 1.97 -19.08
C LEU A 206 14.58 2.02 -20.23
N SER A 207 15.87 1.87 -19.93
CA SER A 207 16.98 1.88 -20.88
C SER A 207 17.36 0.50 -21.35
#